data_47b567e407bd5fafc8a038625ccc756d
#
_entry.id   47b567e407bd5fafc8a038625ccc756d
#
_cell.length_a   1.000
_cell.length_b   1.000
_cell.length_c   1.000
_cell.angle_alpha   90.00
_cell.angle_beta   90.00
_cell.angle_gamma   90.00
#
_symmetry.space_group_name_H-M   'P 1'
#
loop_
_entity.id
_entity.type
_entity.pdbx_description
1 polymer ?
#
loop_
_entity_poly.entity_id
_entity_poly.type
_entity_poly.pdbx_seq_one_letter_code
_entity_poly.pdbx_strand_id
1 'polypeptide(L)'
;MEFSVSQQIELVKNEVKDFINHKHLTVVPKVHYETVVNIGTSIICTKYGIGYPGGSFVQSVVNNDLMRTFSTADATNRQYIDLYCKMLYNIPNP
;
A
#
# COMPACT_ATOMS: atom_id res chain seq x y z
N MET A 1 5.25 -25.47 -2.76
CA MET A 1 4.06 -25.25 -1.92
C MET A 1 3.46 -23.89 -2.21
N GLU A 2 2.17 -23.86 -2.49
CA GLU A 2 1.49 -22.58 -2.74
C GLU A 2 0.93 -22.01 -1.44
N PHE A 3 1.09 -20.70 -1.29
CA PHE A 3 0.46 -20.00 -0.17
C PHE A 3 -1.02 -19.75 -0.48
N SER A 4 -1.86 -19.82 0.54
CA SER A 4 -3.24 -19.36 0.42
C SER A 4 -3.27 -17.85 0.22
N VAL A 5 -4.42 -17.31 -0.24
CA VAL A 5 -4.58 -15.87 -0.40
C VAL A 5 -4.32 -15.15 0.92
N SER A 6 -4.86 -15.68 2.03
CA SER A 6 -4.64 -15.09 3.36
C SER A 6 -3.16 -15.04 3.74
N GLN A 7 -2.41 -16.09 3.42
CA GLN A 7 -0.98 -16.13 3.69
C GLN A 7 -0.22 -15.13 2.82
N GLN A 8 -0.60 -15.00 1.55
CA GLN A 8 0.01 -14.02 0.65
C GLN A 8 -0.24 -12.59 1.13
N ILE A 9 -1.45 -12.28 1.57
CA ILE A 9 -1.78 -10.95 2.11
C ILE A 9 -0.94 -10.67 3.36
N GLU A 10 -0.77 -11.66 4.24
CA GLU A 10 0.02 -11.49 5.45
C GLU A 10 1.50 -11.24 5.12
N LEU A 11 2.05 -11.92 4.13
CA LEU A 11 3.41 -11.67 3.67
C LEU A 11 3.57 -10.25 3.14
N VAL A 12 2.62 -9.78 2.34
CA VAL A 12 2.62 -8.40 1.83
C VAL A 12 2.55 -7.41 2.99
N LYS A 13 1.67 -7.66 3.95
CA LYS A 13 1.52 -6.79 5.12
C LYS A 13 2.83 -6.65 5.89
N ASN A 14 3.55 -7.76 6.07
CA ASN A 14 4.83 -7.74 6.74
C ASN A 14 5.88 -6.95 5.96
N GLU A 15 5.89 -7.06 4.64
CA GLU A 15 6.78 -6.26 3.78
C GLU A 15 6.45 -4.76 3.86
N VAL A 16 5.17 -4.41 3.90
CA VAL A 16 4.74 -3.02 4.05
C VAL A 16 5.19 -2.46 5.40
N LYS A 17 5.00 -3.22 6.47
CA LYS A 17 5.46 -2.80 7.81
C LYS A 17 6.97 -2.61 7.84
N ASP A 18 7.71 -3.53 7.27
CA ASP A 18 9.16 -3.44 7.20
C ASP A 18 9.60 -2.20 6.43
N PHE A 19 8.94 -1.92 5.31
CA PHE A 19 9.24 -0.74 4.50
C PHE A 19 9.02 0.55 5.30
N ILE A 20 7.91 0.67 6.00
CA ILE A 20 7.61 1.84 6.82
C ILE A 20 8.63 2.00 7.94
N ASN A 21 8.98 0.91 8.61
CA ASN A 21 9.79 0.95 9.82
C ASN A 21 11.29 1.10 9.54
N HIS A 22 11.78 0.61 8.40
CA HIS A 22 13.22 0.47 8.17
C HIS A 22 13.73 1.10 6.88
N LYS A 23 12.88 1.35 5.90
CA LYS A 23 13.32 1.78 4.56
C LYS A 23 12.81 3.16 4.17
N HIS A 24 11.83 3.67 4.89
CA HIS A 24 11.25 4.97 4.62
C HIS A 24 11.81 6.01 5.59
N LEU A 25 12.14 7.20 5.06
CA LEU A 25 12.78 8.25 5.86
C LEU A 25 11.80 9.09 6.68
N THR A 26 10.53 9.08 6.32
CA THR A 26 9.50 9.86 7.02
C THR A 26 8.85 9.01 8.10
N VAL A 27 8.78 9.56 9.32
CA VAL A 27 8.10 8.88 10.41
C VAL A 27 6.58 8.94 10.19
N VAL A 28 5.92 7.77 10.27
CA VAL A 28 4.47 7.70 10.24
C VAL A 28 3.96 7.74 11.69
N PRO A 29 3.20 8.77 12.07
CA PRO A 29 2.65 8.85 13.43
C PRO A 29 1.81 7.64 13.78
N LYS A 30 1.85 7.26 15.05
CA LYS A 30 1.12 6.10 15.54
C LYS A 30 -0.36 6.13 15.20
N VAL A 31 -0.98 7.31 15.24
CA VAL A 31 -2.40 7.49 14.93
C VAL A 31 -2.74 7.11 13.48
N HIS A 32 -1.78 7.21 12.56
CA HIS A 32 -1.96 6.88 11.16
C HIS A 32 -1.40 5.50 10.77
N TYR A 33 -0.63 4.87 11.65
CA TYR A 33 0.16 3.69 11.29
C TYR A 33 -0.71 2.56 10.72
N GLU A 34 -1.78 2.22 11.41
CA GLU A 34 -2.65 1.13 10.97
C GLU A 34 -3.31 1.42 9.63
N THR A 35 -3.78 2.64 9.43
CA THR A 35 -4.37 3.06 8.15
C THR A 35 -3.35 2.95 7.02
N VAL A 36 -2.13 3.44 7.24
CA VAL A 36 -1.07 3.40 6.22
C VAL A 36 -0.68 1.96 5.90
N VAL A 37 -0.56 1.10 6.91
CA VAL A 37 -0.26 -0.32 6.70
C VAL A 37 -1.37 -0.98 5.86
N ASN A 38 -2.63 -0.74 6.21
CA ASN A 38 -3.75 -1.37 5.51
C ASN A 38 -3.87 -0.89 4.06
N ILE A 39 -3.73 0.41 3.82
CA ILE A 39 -3.78 0.96 2.47
C ILE A 39 -2.57 0.49 1.65
N GLY A 40 -1.37 0.53 2.23
CA GLY A 40 -0.17 0.04 1.56
C GLY A 40 -0.28 -1.43 1.18
N THR A 41 -0.80 -2.26 2.08
CA THR A 41 -1.03 -3.68 1.81
C THR A 41 -2.02 -3.86 0.66
N SER A 42 -3.12 -3.09 0.65
CA SER A 42 -4.11 -3.13 -0.42
C SER A 42 -3.49 -2.72 -1.78
N ILE A 43 -2.64 -1.70 -1.79
CA ILE A 43 -1.96 -1.24 -3.00
C ILE A 43 -1.09 -2.37 -3.58
N ILE A 44 -0.26 -2.98 -2.76
CA ILE A 44 0.65 -4.03 -3.23
C ILE A 44 -0.13 -5.28 -3.66
N CYS A 45 -1.12 -5.70 -2.88
CA CYS A 45 -1.97 -6.82 -3.26
C CYS A 45 -2.70 -6.56 -4.56
N THR A 46 -3.23 -5.35 -4.77
CA THR A 46 -3.91 -4.98 -6.01
C THR A 46 -2.95 -5.03 -7.20
N LYS A 47 -1.72 -4.52 -7.01
CA LYS A 47 -0.69 -4.56 -8.06
C LYS A 47 -0.41 -5.98 -8.53
N TYR A 48 -0.32 -6.93 -7.62
CA TYR A 48 0.06 -8.31 -7.93
C TYR A 48 -1.12 -9.27 -8.06
N GLY A 49 -2.35 -8.76 -8.03
CA GLY A 49 -3.54 -9.59 -8.22
C GLY A 49 -3.82 -10.54 -7.07
N ILE A 50 -3.45 -10.20 -5.86
CA ILE A 50 -3.65 -11.00 -4.66
C ILE A 50 -4.97 -10.58 -4.01
N GLY A 51 -5.94 -11.48 -3.97
CA GLY A 51 -7.25 -11.20 -3.39
C GLY A 51 -8.08 -10.26 -4.25
N TYR A 52 -9.02 -9.57 -3.63
CA TYR A 52 -9.85 -8.58 -4.33
C TYR A 52 -9.11 -7.26 -4.48
N PRO A 53 -9.31 -6.57 -5.62
CA PRO A 53 -8.68 -5.26 -5.79
C PRO A 53 -9.21 -4.24 -4.77
N GLY A 54 -8.39 -3.28 -4.41
CA GLY A 54 -8.78 -2.20 -3.53
C GLY A 54 -9.77 -1.23 -4.19
N GLY A 55 -10.19 -0.22 -3.44
CA GLY A 55 -11.13 0.80 -3.90
C GLY A 55 -10.52 1.79 -4.88
N SER A 56 -11.25 2.86 -5.16
CA SER A 56 -10.89 3.85 -6.18
C SER A 56 -9.52 4.49 -5.97
N PHE A 57 -9.21 4.85 -4.73
CA PHE A 57 -7.91 5.44 -4.43
C PHE A 57 -6.77 4.45 -4.71
N VAL A 58 -6.88 3.24 -4.19
CA VAL A 58 -5.88 2.20 -4.37
C VAL A 58 -5.66 1.90 -5.85
N GLN A 59 -6.74 1.71 -6.60
CA GLN A 59 -6.67 1.42 -8.02
C GLN A 59 -6.01 2.57 -8.80
N SER A 60 -6.30 3.81 -8.44
CA SER A 60 -5.70 4.96 -9.13
C SER A 60 -4.18 5.03 -8.90
N VAL A 61 -3.72 4.70 -7.69
CA VAL A 61 -2.28 4.62 -7.40
C VAL A 61 -1.61 3.54 -8.25
N VAL A 62 -2.18 2.34 -8.25
CA VAL A 62 -1.65 1.20 -9.00
C VAL A 62 -1.62 1.48 -10.51
N ASN A 63 -2.63 2.16 -11.02
CA ASN A 63 -2.75 2.49 -12.44
C ASN A 63 -1.98 3.75 -12.86
N ASN A 64 -1.24 4.34 -11.95
CA ASN A 64 -0.47 5.56 -12.21
C ASN A 64 -1.34 6.73 -12.71
N ASP A 65 -2.53 6.84 -12.16
CA ASP A 65 -3.48 7.90 -12.50
C ASP A 65 -3.36 9.03 -11.48
N LEU A 66 -2.47 9.97 -11.74
CA LEU A 66 -2.13 11.07 -10.84
C LEU A 66 -3.36 11.88 -10.43
N MET A 67 -4.15 12.30 -11.39
CA MET A 67 -5.31 13.16 -11.12
C MET A 67 -6.32 12.43 -10.24
N ARG A 68 -6.61 11.18 -10.56
CA ARG A 68 -7.57 10.39 -9.82
C ARG A 68 -7.05 10.04 -8.42
N THR A 69 -5.75 9.82 -8.29
CA THR A 69 -5.11 9.56 -7.01
C THR A 69 -5.38 10.71 -6.03
N PHE A 70 -5.14 11.93 -6.46
CA PHE A 70 -5.38 13.09 -5.60
C PHE A 70 -6.86 13.37 -5.39
N SER A 71 -7.70 13.16 -6.40
CA SER A 71 -9.14 13.43 -6.28
C SER A 71 -9.89 12.41 -5.43
N THR A 72 -9.38 11.17 -5.31
CA THR A 72 -10.03 10.12 -4.52
C THR A 72 -9.43 9.95 -3.13
N ALA A 73 -8.29 10.57 -2.84
CA ALA A 73 -7.65 10.47 -1.53
C ALA A 73 -8.43 11.23 -0.47
N ASP A 74 -8.65 10.61 0.69
CA ASP A 74 -9.10 11.35 1.86
C ASP A 74 -7.94 12.17 2.45
N ALA A 75 -8.21 12.94 3.51
CA ALA A 75 -7.21 13.82 4.11
C ALA A 75 -5.99 13.05 4.62
N THR A 76 -6.18 11.88 5.20
CA THR A 76 -5.09 11.05 5.71
C THR A 76 -4.27 10.47 4.57
N ASN A 77 -4.92 9.82 3.61
CA ASN A 77 -4.20 9.19 2.50
C ASN A 77 -3.45 10.19 1.62
N ARG A 78 -3.97 11.40 1.48
CA ARG A 78 -3.29 12.46 0.72
C ARG A 78 -1.90 12.77 1.29
N GLN A 79 -1.73 12.67 2.59
CA GLN A 79 -0.44 12.93 3.24
C GLN A 79 0.62 11.87 2.89
N TYR A 80 0.20 10.69 2.47
CA TYR A 80 1.08 9.54 2.28
C TYR A 80 1.18 9.07 0.83
N ILE A 81 0.71 9.85 -0.14
CA ILE A 81 0.79 9.48 -1.55
C ILE A 81 2.24 9.19 -1.96
N ASP A 82 3.19 10.01 -1.51
CA ASP A 82 4.61 9.80 -1.78
C ASP A 82 5.08 8.44 -1.24
N LEU A 83 4.72 8.13 0.01
CA LEU A 83 5.08 6.85 0.62
C LEU A 83 4.46 5.67 -0.15
N TYR A 84 3.18 5.78 -0.52
CA TYR A 84 2.51 4.73 -1.27
C TYR A 84 3.15 4.49 -2.64
N CYS A 85 3.56 5.55 -3.32
CA CYS A 85 4.27 5.43 -4.59
C CYS A 85 5.62 4.72 -4.41
N LYS A 86 6.34 5.03 -3.34
CA LYS A 86 7.61 4.37 -3.02
C LYS A 86 7.42 2.89 -2.68
N MET A 87 6.36 2.54 -1.96
CA MET A 87 6.02 1.15 -1.71
C MET A 87 5.76 0.41 -3.03
N LEU A 88 4.94 0.98 -3.89
CA LEU A 88 4.58 0.39 -5.18
C LEU A 88 5.81 0.11 -6.03
N TYR A 89 6.79 1.00 -5.99
CA TYR A 89 8.00 0.90 -6.78
C TYR A 89 9.00 -0.10 -6.21
N ASN A 90 9.05 -0.24 -4.89
CA ASN A 90 10.13 -0.97 -4.21
C ASN A 90 9.74 -2.33 -3.62
N ILE A 91 8.46 -2.57 -3.33
CA ILE A 91 8.06 -3.83 -2.71
C ILE A 91 7.76 -4.87 -3.80
N PRO A 92 8.54 -5.96 -3.84
CA PRO A 92 8.36 -7.00 -4.86
C PRO A 92 7.17 -7.90 -4.55
N ASN A 93 6.77 -8.71 -5.54
CA ASN A 93 5.78 -9.76 -5.34
C ASN A 93 6.36 -10.81 -4.39
N PRO A 94 5.67 -11.08 -3.29
CA PRO A 94 6.16 -12.06 -2.32
C PRO A 94 6.10 -13.52 -2.81
#